data_3e751262021ef6b3ad7ff44b1611dac5
#
_entry.id   3e751262021ef6b3ad7ff44b1611dac5
#
_cell.length_a   1.000
_cell.length_b   1.000
_cell.length_c   1.000
_cell.angle_alpha   90.00
_cell.angle_beta   90.00
_cell.angle_gamma   90.00
#
_symmetry.space_group_name_H-M   'P 1'
#
loop_
_entity.id
_entity.type
_entity.pdbx_description
1 polymer ?
#
loop_
_entity_poly.entity_id
_entity_poly.type
_entity_poly.pdbx_seq_one_letter_code
_entity_poly.pdbx_strand_id
1 'polypeptide(L)'
;MAADITAIILTKNEEVNITDCIKSIMKTVKRIVVVDSYSTDKTVELAKKCGAEVYQHTFENYAKQYMFAVQISQIKTVWTLRIDADERLTPDSANELEQLCNGNM
;
A
#
# COMPACT_ATOMS: atom_id res chain seq x y z
N MET A 1 8.58 10.21 11.96
CA MET A 1 8.21 8.91 12.52
C MET A 1 6.97 8.37 11.81
N ALA A 2 6.98 7.11 11.45
CA ALA A 2 5.86 6.50 10.73
C ALA A 2 4.62 6.40 11.63
N ALA A 3 3.46 6.68 11.05
CA ALA A 3 2.18 6.52 11.72
C ALA A 3 1.79 5.04 11.79
N ASP A 4 0.91 4.70 12.71
CA ASP A 4 0.43 3.33 12.92
C ASP A 4 -0.55 2.92 11.82
N ILE A 5 -0.05 2.87 10.60
CA ILE A 5 -0.82 2.65 9.38
C ILE A 5 -0.22 1.49 8.59
N THR A 6 -1.08 0.63 8.07
CA THR A 6 -0.72 -0.32 7.01
C THR A 6 -1.33 0.19 5.71
N ALA A 7 -0.49 0.40 4.70
CA ALA A 7 -0.97 0.79 3.39
C ALA A 7 -1.25 -0.47 2.56
N ILE A 8 -2.36 -0.48 1.87
CA ILE A 8 -2.75 -1.58 0.97
C ILE A 8 -2.83 -1.03 -0.45
N ILE A 9 -2.09 -1.66 -1.36
CA ILE A 9 -2.07 -1.30 -2.77
C ILE A 9 -2.49 -2.54 -3.58
N LEU A 10 -3.55 -2.39 -4.36
CA LEU A 10 -4.02 -3.46 -5.26
C LEU A 10 -3.45 -3.20 -6.64
N THR A 11 -2.80 -4.18 -7.25
CA THR A 11 -2.07 -3.97 -8.50
C THR A 11 -2.43 -4.96 -9.60
N LYS A 12 -2.32 -4.48 -10.83
CA LYS A 12 -2.34 -5.28 -12.05
C LYS A 12 -1.60 -4.50 -13.13
N ASN A 13 -0.38 -4.94 -13.45
CA ASN A 13 0.46 -4.28 -14.48
C ASN A 13 0.67 -2.78 -14.21
N GLU A 14 1.25 -2.48 -13.07
CA GLU A 14 1.53 -1.11 -12.61
C GLU A 14 3.02 -0.81 -12.51
N GLU A 15 3.85 -1.44 -13.35
CA GLU A 15 5.30 -1.25 -13.25
C GLU A 15 5.73 0.21 -13.43
N VAL A 16 4.96 1.00 -14.19
CA VAL A 16 5.26 2.41 -14.42
C VAL A 16 5.05 3.24 -13.15
N ASN A 17 4.10 2.85 -12.32
CA ASN A 17 3.64 3.64 -11.17
C ASN A 17 4.07 3.12 -9.80
N ILE A 18 4.26 1.81 -9.66
CA ILE A 18 4.34 1.19 -8.34
C ILE A 18 5.50 1.71 -7.48
N THR A 19 6.67 1.93 -8.07
CA THR A 19 7.83 2.40 -7.31
C THR A 19 7.59 3.78 -6.73
N ASP A 20 7.10 4.71 -7.54
CA ASP A 20 6.85 6.08 -7.08
C ASP A 20 5.72 6.14 -6.06
N CYS A 21 4.70 5.31 -6.25
CA CYS A 21 3.62 5.19 -5.27
C CYS A 21 4.17 4.78 -3.91
N ILE A 22 4.93 3.70 -3.85
CA ILE A 22 5.50 3.20 -2.60
C ILE A 22 6.43 4.23 -1.97
N LYS A 23 7.29 4.86 -2.78
CA LYS A 23 8.20 5.88 -2.25
C LYS A 23 7.47 7.07 -1.65
N SER A 24 6.28 7.40 -2.17
CA SER A 24 5.51 8.53 -1.65
C SER A 24 4.90 8.27 -0.28
N ILE A 25 4.78 7.01 0.14
CA ILE A 25 4.12 6.64 1.39
C ILE A 25 5.04 5.97 2.40
N MET A 26 6.20 5.48 1.98
CA MET A 26 7.02 4.58 2.80
C MET A 26 7.52 5.19 4.10
N LYS A 27 7.64 6.51 4.18
CA LYS A 27 8.05 7.19 5.42
C LYS A 27 6.89 7.49 6.35
N THR A 28 5.67 7.45 5.83
CA THR A 28 4.46 7.81 6.57
C THR A 28 3.81 6.59 7.22
N VAL A 29 3.93 5.42 6.60
CA VAL A 29 3.27 4.21 7.07
C VAL A 29 4.29 3.23 7.64
N LYS A 30 3.84 2.36 8.54
CA LYS A 30 4.69 1.33 9.12
C LYS A 30 4.86 0.12 8.23
N ARG A 31 3.85 -0.17 7.42
CA ARG A 31 3.80 -1.41 6.67
C ARG A 31 3.13 -1.17 5.33
N ILE A 32 3.65 -1.81 4.28
CA ILE A 32 3.07 -1.71 2.94
C ILE A 32 2.77 -3.12 2.44
N VAL A 33 1.52 -3.36 2.09
CA VAL A 33 1.03 -4.64 1.58
C VAL A 33 0.54 -4.43 0.15
N VAL A 34 1.09 -5.18 -0.79
CA VAL A 34 0.67 -5.16 -2.19
C VAL A 34 -0.01 -6.49 -2.49
N VAL A 35 -1.24 -6.44 -2.98
CA VAL A 35 -1.92 -7.63 -3.50
C VAL A 35 -1.98 -7.50 -5.01
N ASP A 36 -1.25 -8.36 -5.68
CA ASP A 36 -1.09 -8.33 -7.12
C ASP A 36 -1.94 -9.40 -7.79
N SER A 37 -2.61 -9.03 -8.88
CA SER A 37 -3.49 -9.91 -9.65
C SER A 37 -2.73 -10.56 -10.80
N TYR A 38 -1.61 -11.20 -10.50
CA TYR A 38 -0.78 -11.91 -11.49
C TYR A 38 -0.35 -11.02 -12.63
N SER A 39 0.29 -9.88 -12.31
CA SER A 39 0.86 -8.99 -13.30
C SER A 39 1.88 -9.72 -14.17
N THR A 40 1.88 -9.38 -15.45
CA THR A 40 2.81 -9.96 -16.42
C THR A 40 4.05 -9.07 -16.64
N ASP A 41 4.06 -7.89 -16.03
CA ASP A 41 5.19 -6.96 -16.09
C ASP A 41 6.05 -7.05 -14.82
N LYS A 42 6.84 -6.04 -14.54
CA LYS A 42 7.77 -6.01 -13.41
C LYS A 42 7.16 -5.48 -12.11
N THR A 43 5.85 -5.38 -12.02
CA THR A 43 5.16 -4.81 -10.83
C THR A 43 5.61 -5.48 -9.54
N VAL A 44 5.55 -6.82 -9.47
CA VAL A 44 5.89 -7.57 -8.25
C VAL A 44 7.35 -7.39 -7.88
N GLU A 45 8.24 -7.49 -8.87
CA GLU A 45 9.66 -7.34 -8.65
C GLU A 45 10.00 -5.96 -8.07
N LEU A 46 9.42 -4.90 -8.64
CA LEU A 46 9.66 -3.53 -8.19
C LEU A 46 9.09 -3.28 -6.80
N ALA A 47 7.89 -3.80 -6.52
CA ALA A 47 7.28 -3.67 -5.20
C ALA A 47 8.16 -4.31 -4.12
N LYS A 48 8.66 -5.51 -4.38
CA LYS A 48 9.55 -6.20 -3.45
C LYS A 48 10.85 -5.45 -3.23
N LYS A 49 11.41 -4.88 -4.27
CA LYS A 49 12.64 -4.07 -4.16
C LYS A 49 12.43 -2.86 -3.26
N CYS A 50 11.23 -2.31 -3.23
CA CYS A 50 10.91 -1.16 -2.37
C CYS A 50 10.61 -1.57 -0.93
N GLY A 51 10.64 -2.87 -0.61
CA GLY A 51 10.39 -3.35 0.74
C GLY A 51 8.95 -3.67 1.07
N ALA A 52 8.05 -3.68 0.08
CA ALA A 52 6.66 -4.04 0.31
C ALA A 52 6.50 -5.56 0.45
N GLU A 53 5.50 -5.96 1.23
CA GLU A 53 5.05 -7.36 1.28
C GLU A 53 4.13 -7.58 0.10
N VAL A 54 4.39 -8.61 -0.71
CA VAL A 54 3.61 -8.85 -1.91
C VAL A 54 2.91 -10.20 -1.84
N TYR A 55 1.62 -10.20 -2.09
CA TYR A 55 0.79 -11.41 -2.17
C TYR A 55 0.12 -11.45 -3.53
N GLN A 56 -0.09 -12.65 -4.05
CA GLN A 56 -0.77 -12.85 -5.33
C GLN A 56 -2.17 -13.38 -5.10
N HIS A 57 -3.14 -12.82 -5.78
CA HIS A 57 -4.52 -13.28 -5.69
C HIS A 57 -5.31 -12.92 -6.95
N THR A 58 -6.08 -13.86 -7.46
CA THR A 58 -6.93 -13.64 -8.64
C THR A 58 -7.94 -12.54 -8.35
N PHE A 59 -8.05 -11.57 -9.25
CA PHE A 59 -8.99 -10.47 -9.10
C PHE A 59 -10.41 -10.90 -9.44
N GLU A 60 -11.35 -10.68 -8.53
CA GLU A 60 -12.78 -10.84 -8.81
C GLU A 60 -13.46 -9.47 -8.79
N ASN A 61 -13.26 -8.72 -7.71
CA ASN A 61 -13.68 -7.32 -7.59
C ASN A 61 -12.83 -6.66 -6.51
N TYR A 62 -12.92 -5.34 -6.42
CA TYR A 62 -12.10 -4.58 -5.48
C TYR A 62 -12.38 -4.92 -4.02
N ALA A 63 -13.65 -5.11 -3.67
CA ALA A 63 -14.01 -5.42 -2.29
C ALA A 63 -13.39 -6.74 -1.84
N LYS A 64 -13.47 -7.77 -2.66
CA LYS A 64 -12.89 -9.08 -2.36
C LYS A 64 -11.38 -9.02 -2.30
N GLN A 65 -10.76 -8.27 -3.20
CA GLN A 65 -9.30 -8.14 -3.22
C GLN A 65 -8.81 -7.42 -1.98
N TYR A 66 -9.50 -6.37 -1.57
CA TYR A 66 -9.17 -5.65 -0.35
C TYR A 66 -9.33 -6.55 0.88
N MET A 67 -10.44 -7.30 0.97
CA MET A 67 -10.66 -8.22 2.08
C MET A 67 -9.60 -9.32 2.14
N PHE A 68 -9.18 -9.82 0.98
CA PHE A 68 -8.07 -10.76 0.93
C PHE A 68 -6.81 -10.14 1.53
N ALA A 69 -6.49 -8.90 1.15
CA ALA A 69 -5.32 -8.20 1.67
C ALA A 69 -5.37 -8.09 3.19
N VAL A 70 -6.52 -7.69 3.73
CA VAL A 70 -6.69 -7.53 5.18
C VAL A 70 -6.49 -8.86 5.91
N GLN A 71 -7.06 -9.94 5.38
CA GLN A 71 -7.01 -11.24 6.03
C GLN A 71 -5.64 -11.91 5.92
N ILE A 72 -5.05 -11.93 4.73
CA ILE A 72 -3.81 -12.65 4.51
C ILE A 72 -2.62 -11.99 5.19
N SER A 73 -2.61 -10.67 5.24
CA SER A 73 -1.50 -9.93 5.81
C SER A 73 -1.58 -9.78 7.33
N GLN A 74 -2.70 -10.16 7.94
CA GLN A 74 -2.90 -10.06 9.39
C GLN A 74 -2.56 -8.67 9.90
N ILE A 75 -3.35 -7.69 9.47
CA ILE A 75 -3.11 -6.28 9.81
C ILE A 75 -3.24 -6.08 11.33
N LYS A 76 -2.22 -5.47 11.93
CA LYS A 76 -2.17 -5.19 13.36
C LYS A 76 -2.11 -3.69 13.68
N THR A 77 -1.95 -2.86 12.66
CA THR A 77 -1.94 -1.41 12.84
C THR A 77 -3.35 -0.90 13.12
N VAL A 78 -3.44 0.25 13.78
CA VAL A 78 -4.71 0.88 14.11
C VAL A 78 -5.42 1.36 12.84
N TRP A 79 -4.65 1.86 11.88
CA TRP A 79 -5.20 2.44 10.67
C TRP A 79 -4.82 1.64 9.43
N THR A 80 -5.69 1.65 8.44
CA THR A 80 -5.43 1.06 7.14
C THR A 80 -5.66 2.13 6.08
N LEU A 81 -4.67 2.32 5.20
CA LEU A 81 -4.75 3.25 4.09
C LEU A 81 -4.79 2.48 2.80
N ARG A 82 -5.87 2.66 2.03
CA ARG A 82 -5.92 2.14 0.67
C ARG A 82 -5.48 3.24 -0.29
N ILE A 83 -4.50 2.94 -1.12
CA ILE A 83 -4.02 3.89 -2.13
C ILE A 83 -3.84 3.13 -3.45
N ASP A 84 -4.25 3.74 -4.56
CA ASP A 84 -4.08 3.14 -5.87
C ASP A 84 -2.64 3.37 -6.37
N ALA A 85 -2.13 2.45 -7.19
CA ALA A 85 -0.74 2.50 -7.64
C ALA A 85 -0.42 3.77 -8.43
N ASP A 86 -1.40 4.39 -9.06
CA ASP A 86 -1.23 5.64 -9.81
C ASP A 86 -1.40 6.88 -8.94
N GLU A 87 -1.63 6.71 -7.63
CA GLU A 87 -1.75 7.82 -6.70
C GLU A 87 -0.44 8.06 -5.96
N ARG A 88 -0.28 9.29 -5.44
CA ARG A 88 0.90 9.71 -4.67
C ARG A 88 0.47 10.54 -3.48
N LEU A 89 1.08 10.31 -2.33
CA LEU A 89 0.95 11.26 -1.23
C LEU A 89 1.91 12.42 -1.48
N THR A 90 1.41 13.64 -1.30
CA THR A 90 2.26 14.82 -1.29
C THR A 90 2.87 14.96 0.10
N PRO A 91 3.97 15.73 0.26
CA PRO A 91 4.52 15.97 1.59
C PRO A 91 3.50 16.56 2.57
N ASP A 92 2.65 17.46 2.10
CA ASP A 92 1.62 18.06 2.96
C ASP A 92 0.56 17.04 3.39
N SER A 93 0.09 16.23 2.45
CA SER A 93 -0.88 15.16 2.75
C SER A 93 -0.29 14.14 3.70
N ALA A 94 0.99 13.79 3.52
CA ALA A 94 1.66 12.85 4.40
C ALA A 94 1.76 13.39 5.82
N ASN A 95 2.09 14.66 5.98
CA ASN A 95 2.16 15.30 7.30
C ASN A 95 0.81 15.33 7.99
N GLU A 96 -0.25 15.68 7.25
CA GLU A 96 -1.60 15.70 7.80
C GLU A 96 -2.01 14.31 8.28
N LEU A 97 -1.72 13.29 7.47
CA LEU A 97 -2.05 11.92 7.80
C LEU A 97 -1.31 11.45 9.05
N GLU A 98 -0.03 11.77 9.17
CA GLU A 98 0.76 11.42 10.34
C GLU A 98 0.19 12.05 11.61
N GLN A 99 -0.19 13.33 11.55
CA GLN A 99 -0.75 14.04 12.69
C GLN A 99 -2.08 13.41 13.13
N LEU A 100 -2.96 13.12 12.18
CA LEU A 100 -4.25 12.51 12.48
C LEU A 100 -4.09 11.13 13.11
N CYS A 101 -3.23 10.31 12.53
CA CYS A 101 -3.10 8.92 12.96
C CYS A 101 -2.21 8.74 14.20
N ASN A 102 -1.40 9.73 14.54
CA ASN A 102 -0.59 9.71 15.76
C ASN A 102 -1.30 10.35 16.95
N GLY A 103 -2.57 10.71 16.80
CA GLY A 103 -3.36 11.19 17.91
C GLY A 103 -3.05 12.62 18.37
N ASN A 104 -2.46 13.42 17.52
CA ASN A 104 -2.18 14.83 17.84
C ASN A 104 -3.42 15.68 17.56
N MET A 105 -4.41 15.47 18.36
CA MET A 105 -5.65 16.19 18.18
C MET A 105 -5.81 17.27 19.23
#